data_e2d6379c6de43d76b3026126a652473e
#
_entry.id   e2d6379c6de43d76b3026126a652473e
#
_cell.length_a   1.000
_cell.length_b   1.000
_cell.length_c   1.000
_cell.angle_alpha   90.00
_cell.angle_beta   90.00
_cell.angle_gamma   90.00
#
_symmetry.space_group_name_H-M   'P 1'
#
loop_
_entity.id
_entity.type
_entity.pdbx_description
1 polymer ?
#
loop_
_entity_poly.entity_id
_entity_poly.type
_entity_poly.pdbx_seq_one_letter_code
_entity_poly.pdbx_strand_id
1 'polypeptide(L)'
;MRVNKTADGFLVRLDRGEELIASLSRLMEEQDIGSGAVTGLGAVDHARLGCYRVEQRDYVDKVVEGDLEVVGLTGTMSWYEGDPFPHVHLMLTDDRFRATGGHCFEARVSATLELVVRAWEARVERRQDAGVGLHLMDLG
;
A
#
# COMPACT_ATOMS: atom_id res chain seq x y z
N MET A 1 -8.77 -4.46 11.91
CA MET A 1 -8.18 -5.42 10.95
C MET A 1 -8.48 -6.84 11.35
N ARG A 2 -8.88 -7.70 10.43
CA ARG A 2 -9.07 -9.14 10.61
C ARG A 2 -8.14 -9.89 9.69
N VAL A 3 -7.46 -10.90 10.20
CA VAL A 3 -6.40 -11.62 9.49
C VAL A 3 -6.69 -13.12 9.54
N ASN A 4 -6.62 -13.79 8.41
CA ASN A 4 -6.68 -15.24 8.28
C ASN A 4 -5.42 -15.72 7.56
N LYS A 5 -4.62 -16.55 8.24
CA LYS A 5 -3.40 -17.12 7.67
C LYS A 5 -3.77 -18.21 6.64
N THR A 6 -3.08 -18.20 5.51
CA THR A 6 -3.20 -19.19 4.43
C THR A 6 -1.86 -19.92 4.23
N ALA A 7 -1.81 -20.86 3.31
CA ALA A 7 -0.55 -21.55 2.99
C ALA A 7 0.55 -20.60 2.46
N ASP A 8 0.15 -19.54 1.71
CA ASP A 8 1.08 -18.66 0.98
C ASP A 8 1.09 -17.22 1.53
N GLY A 9 0.48 -16.99 2.71
CA GLY A 9 0.39 -15.65 3.29
C GLY A 9 -0.90 -15.41 4.07
N PHE A 10 -1.67 -14.37 3.72
CA PHE A 10 -2.80 -13.93 4.52
C PHE A 10 -3.95 -13.40 3.66
N LEU A 11 -5.19 -13.69 4.08
CA LEU A 11 -6.37 -12.93 3.71
C LEU A 11 -6.62 -11.90 4.80
N VAL A 12 -6.73 -10.64 4.42
CA VAL A 12 -6.87 -9.53 5.36
C VAL A 12 -8.09 -8.72 5.00
N ARG A 13 -8.91 -8.38 6.00
CA ARG A 13 -9.98 -7.42 5.87
C ARG A 13 -9.74 -6.25 6.81
N LEU A 14 -9.71 -5.05 6.23
CA LEU A 14 -9.76 -3.82 6.99
C LEU A 14 -11.21 -3.38 7.12
N ASP A 15 -11.58 -3.01 8.34
CA ASP A 15 -12.91 -2.52 8.66
C ASP A 15 -12.93 -0.97 8.52
N ARG A 16 -14.13 -0.39 8.47
CA ARG A 16 -14.34 1.05 8.34
C ARG A 16 -13.52 1.86 9.35
N GLY A 17 -12.88 2.93 8.87
CA GLY A 17 -12.06 3.86 9.66
C GLY A 17 -10.60 3.44 9.82
N GLU A 18 -10.24 2.22 9.43
CA GLU A 18 -8.83 1.79 9.46
C GLU A 18 -8.04 2.47 8.34
N GLU A 19 -6.75 2.73 8.58
CA GLU A 19 -5.83 3.31 7.61
C GLU A 19 -4.99 2.20 6.97
N LEU A 20 -4.92 2.21 5.63
CA LEU A 20 -4.33 1.14 4.83
C LEU A 20 -2.84 0.92 5.12
N ILE A 21 -2.03 1.97 5.01
CA ILE A 21 -0.56 1.86 5.12
C ILE A 21 -0.16 1.46 6.55
N ALA A 22 -0.75 2.10 7.56
CA ALA A 22 -0.51 1.74 8.96
C ALA A 22 -0.96 0.31 9.28
N SER A 23 -2.08 -0.15 8.69
CA SER A 23 -2.56 -1.52 8.88
C SER A 23 -1.63 -2.55 8.25
N LEU A 24 -1.08 -2.28 7.05
CA LEU A 24 -0.10 -3.15 6.41
C LEU A 24 1.23 -3.18 7.18
N SER A 25 1.70 -2.02 7.67
CA SER A 25 2.90 -1.95 8.51
C SER A 25 2.75 -2.79 9.77
N ARG A 26 1.62 -2.64 10.49
CA ARG A 26 1.31 -3.45 11.65
C ARG A 26 1.22 -4.94 11.34
N LEU A 27 0.62 -5.32 10.20
CA LEU A 27 0.57 -6.72 9.77
C LEU A 27 1.98 -7.30 9.57
N MET A 28 2.89 -6.53 8.94
CA MET A 28 4.26 -6.96 8.72
C MET A 28 4.98 -7.24 10.03
N GLU A 29 4.82 -6.38 11.04
CA GLU A 29 5.43 -6.55 12.36
C GLU A 29 4.81 -7.73 13.12
N GLU A 30 3.47 -7.79 13.22
CA GLU A 30 2.77 -8.82 14.00
C GLU A 30 2.95 -10.24 13.43
N GLN A 31 3.16 -10.38 12.12
CA GLN A 31 3.29 -11.66 11.43
C GLN A 31 4.72 -11.98 10.97
N ASP A 32 5.70 -11.15 11.36
CA ASP A 32 7.13 -11.29 11.00
C ASP A 32 7.34 -11.47 9.47
N ILE A 33 6.68 -10.62 8.68
CA ILE A 33 6.75 -10.68 7.22
C ILE A 33 8.05 -10.02 6.76
N GLY A 34 9.00 -10.80 6.23
CA GLY A 34 10.27 -10.29 5.71
C GLY A 34 10.11 -9.50 4.42
N SER A 35 9.25 -9.96 3.54
CA SER A 35 8.86 -9.27 2.31
C SER A 35 7.55 -9.83 1.76
N GLY A 36 7.00 -9.20 0.73
CA GLY A 36 5.74 -9.70 0.17
C GLY A 36 5.16 -8.87 -0.95
N ALA A 37 3.99 -9.31 -1.38
CA ALA A 37 3.14 -8.59 -2.33
C ALA A 37 1.72 -8.50 -1.77
N VAL A 38 1.03 -7.42 -2.07
CA VAL A 38 -0.37 -7.22 -1.68
C VAL A 38 -1.19 -6.81 -2.89
N THR A 39 -2.38 -7.39 -2.98
CA THR A 39 -3.42 -6.99 -3.93
C THR A 39 -4.75 -6.89 -3.19
N GLY A 40 -5.68 -6.09 -3.72
CA GLY A 40 -6.97 -5.97 -3.06
C GLY A 40 -7.96 -5.08 -3.77
N LEU A 41 -9.14 -4.99 -3.16
CA LEU A 41 -10.27 -4.17 -3.60
C LEU A 41 -11.11 -3.74 -2.40
N GLY A 42 -12.02 -2.81 -2.61
CA GLY A 42 -12.94 -2.33 -1.57
C GLY A 42 -13.29 -0.87 -1.74
N ALA A 43 -13.51 -0.14 -0.65
CA ALA A 43 -13.92 1.26 -0.69
C ALA A 43 -13.22 2.11 0.36
N VAL A 44 -12.88 3.35 -0.01
CA VAL A 44 -12.27 4.36 0.85
C VAL A 44 -13.03 5.67 0.75
N ASP A 45 -12.95 6.53 1.77
CA ASP A 45 -13.55 7.87 1.76
C ASP A 45 -12.52 9.00 1.75
N HIS A 46 -11.26 8.63 1.88
CA HIS A 46 -10.13 9.55 1.82
C HIS A 46 -8.91 8.81 1.29
N ALA A 47 -8.17 9.42 0.37
CA ALA A 47 -6.86 8.96 -0.05
C ALA A 47 -5.96 10.14 -0.43
N ARG A 48 -4.67 10.08 -0.05
CA ARG A 48 -3.63 10.97 -0.57
C ARG A 48 -2.75 10.19 -1.54
N LEU A 49 -2.80 10.59 -2.79
CA LEU A 49 -2.15 9.92 -3.91
C LEU A 49 -1.05 10.80 -4.51
N GLY A 50 0.05 10.20 -4.92
CA GLY A 50 1.18 10.89 -5.52
C GLY A 50 1.61 10.36 -6.87
N CYS A 51 2.27 11.26 -7.62
CA CYS A 51 3.01 10.95 -8.83
C CYS A 51 4.43 11.49 -8.69
N TYR A 52 5.43 10.62 -8.77
CA TYR A 52 6.82 11.02 -8.64
C TYR A 52 7.35 11.62 -9.95
N ARG A 53 7.95 12.81 -9.85
CA ARG A 53 8.61 13.49 -10.97
C ARG A 53 10.12 13.26 -10.89
N VAL A 54 10.62 12.38 -11.73
CA VAL A 54 12.02 11.90 -11.66
C VAL A 54 13.03 13.03 -11.80
N GLU A 55 12.83 13.95 -12.75
CA GLU A 55 13.77 15.06 -13.00
C GLU A 55 13.80 16.06 -11.84
N GLN A 56 12.67 16.32 -11.19
CA GLN A 56 12.54 17.22 -10.04
C GLN A 56 12.88 16.54 -8.71
N ARG A 57 12.90 15.21 -8.70
CA ARG A 57 13.08 14.36 -7.51
C ARG A 57 12.08 14.67 -6.40
N ASP A 58 10.83 14.91 -6.77
CA ASP A 58 9.76 15.21 -5.83
C ASP A 58 8.44 14.56 -6.25
N TYR A 59 7.51 14.51 -5.30
CA TYR A 59 6.13 14.09 -5.54
C TYR A 59 5.22 15.29 -5.80
N VAL A 60 4.37 15.17 -6.82
CA VAL A 60 3.12 15.92 -6.86
C VAL A 60 2.07 15.01 -6.25
N ASP A 61 1.35 15.50 -5.25
CA ASP A 61 0.30 14.74 -4.59
C ASP A 61 -1.02 15.49 -4.55
N LYS A 62 -2.08 14.74 -4.36
CA LYS A 62 -3.43 15.27 -4.18
C LYS A 62 -4.20 14.42 -3.19
N VAL A 63 -5.12 15.08 -2.47
CA VAL A 63 -6.14 14.41 -1.67
C VAL A 63 -7.39 14.19 -2.53
N VAL A 64 -7.97 13.00 -2.42
CA VAL A 64 -9.24 12.62 -3.02
C VAL A 64 -10.17 12.20 -1.89
N GLU A 65 -11.37 12.77 -1.86
CA GLU A 65 -12.37 12.51 -0.83
C GLU A 65 -13.74 12.19 -1.45
N GLY A 66 -14.57 11.46 -0.70
CA GLY A 66 -15.92 11.06 -1.08
C GLY A 66 -16.08 9.54 -1.14
N ASP A 67 -17.15 9.09 -1.78
CA ASP A 67 -17.37 7.66 -1.99
C ASP A 67 -16.48 7.18 -3.15
N LEU A 68 -15.45 6.41 -2.81
CA LEU A 68 -14.42 5.97 -3.74
C LEU A 68 -14.32 4.44 -3.72
N GLU A 69 -14.50 3.82 -4.88
CA GLU A 69 -14.23 2.39 -5.06
C GLU A 69 -12.74 2.17 -5.34
N VAL A 70 -12.13 1.25 -4.60
CA VAL A 70 -10.78 0.74 -4.89
C VAL A 70 -10.93 -0.37 -5.93
N VAL A 71 -10.84 -0.01 -7.21
CA VAL A 71 -10.96 -0.96 -8.33
C VAL A 71 -9.65 -1.70 -8.60
N GLY A 72 -8.56 -1.25 -7.99
CA GLY A 72 -7.28 -1.92 -8.01
C GLY A 72 -6.37 -1.41 -6.91
N LEU A 73 -5.83 -2.34 -6.14
CA LEU A 73 -4.77 -2.14 -5.17
C LEU A 73 -3.67 -3.12 -5.49
N THR A 74 -2.44 -2.64 -5.66
CA THR A 74 -1.26 -3.47 -5.82
C THR A 74 -0.09 -2.86 -5.07
N GLY A 75 0.74 -3.71 -4.49
CA GLY A 75 1.89 -3.23 -3.74
C GLY A 75 2.91 -4.30 -3.45
N THR A 76 4.06 -3.84 -2.97
CA THR A 76 5.13 -4.66 -2.43
C THR A 76 5.38 -4.30 -0.97
N MET A 77 5.83 -5.27 -0.21
CA MET A 77 6.13 -5.15 1.21
C MET A 77 7.61 -5.40 1.42
N SER A 78 8.29 -4.52 2.09
CA SER A 78 9.74 -4.55 2.32
C SER A 78 10.06 -3.73 3.57
N TRP A 79 11.34 -3.50 3.86
CA TRP A 79 11.79 -2.79 5.05
C TRP A 79 12.73 -1.65 4.68
N TYR A 80 12.75 -0.62 5.49
CA TYR A 80 13.68 0.48 5.36
C TYR A 80 14.15 0.94 6.75
N GLU A 81 15.46 0.89 7.00
CA GLU A 81 16.08 1.27 8.29
C GLU A 81 15.45 0.61 9.53
N GLY A 82 14.94 -0.61 9.35
CA GLY A 82 14.31 -1.39 10.42
C GLY A 82 12.81 -1.27 10.50
N ASP A 83 12.19 -0.32 9.80
CA ASP A 83 10.75 -0.10 9.77
C ASP A 83 10.07 -0.80 8.58
N PRO A 84 8.83 -1.27 8.73
CA PRO A 84 8.03 -1.77 7.62
C PRO A 84 7.83 -0.71 6.54
N PHE A 85 8.00 -1.13 5.29
CA PHE A 85 7.81 -0.26 4.14
C PHE A 85 6.82 -0.86 3.13
N PRO A 86 5.51 -0.80 3.38
CA PRO A 86 4.51 -1.12 2.36
C PRO A 86 4.54 -0.05 1.27
N HIS A 87 4.74 -0.47 0.03
CA HIS A 87 4.73 0.39 -1.15
C HIS A 87 3.50 0.03 -1.99
N VAL A 88 2.50 0.86 -1.94
CA VAL A 88 1.17 0.58 -2.52
C VAL A 88 0.78 1.63 -3.55
N HIS A 89 0.21 1.16 -4.65
CA HIS A 89 -0.49 2.00 -5.62
C HIS A 89 -1.97 1.67 -5.60
N LEU A 90 -2.80 2.70 -5.72
CA LEU A 90 -4.26 2.60 -5.82
C LEU A 90 -4.75 3.08 -7.17
N MET A 91 -5.78 2.41 -7.68
CA MET A 91 -6.67 2.91 -8.72
C MET A 91 -8.06 3.05 -8.09
N LEU A 92 -8.59 4.27 -8.08
CA LEU A 92 -9.87 4.64 -7.49
C LEU A 92 -10.85 5.09 -8.56
N THR A 93 -12.14 4.84 -8.35
CA THR A 93 -13.21 5.47 -9.13
C THR A 93 -14.19 6.18 -8.20
N ASP A 94 -14.71 7.33 -8.65
CA ASP A 94 -15.76 8.08 -7.96
C ASP A 94 -17.18 7.58 -8.37
N ASP A 95 -18.23 8.20 -7.82
CA ASP A 95 -19.65 7.94 -8.13
C ASP A 95 -20.05 8.22 -9.59
N ARG A 96 -19.17 8.87 -10.36
CA ARG A 96 -19.31 9.12 -11.79
C ARG A 96 -18.43 8.20 -12.63
N PHE A 97 -17.84 7.17 -12.00
CA PHE A 97 -16.92 6.21 -12.63
C PHE A 97 -15.66 6.85 -13.24
N ARG A 98 -15.25 8.03 -12.77
CA ARG A 98 -14.02 8.68 -13.21
C ARG A 98 -12.86 8.10 -12.41
N ALA A 99 -11.87 7.57 -13.14
CA ALA A 99 -10.71 6.93 -12.53
C ALA A 99 -9.64 7.97 -12.13
N THR A 100 -9.02 7.73 -10.99
CA THR A 100 -7.81 8.39 -10.54
C THR A 100 -6.93 7.39 -9.81
N GLY A 101 -5.60 7.56 -9.84
CA GLY A 101 -4.70 6.61 -9.18
C GLY A 101 -3.31 7.18 -9.00
N GLY A 102 -2.48 6.44 -8.27
CA GLY A 102 -1.09 6.79 -8.02
C GLY A 102 -0.51 6.06 -6.82
N HIS A 103 0.67 6.50 -6.42
CA HIS A 103 1.31 6.07 -5.18
C HIS A 103 0.44 6.46 -3.98
N CYS A 104 0.15 5.50 -3.11
CA CYS A 104 -0.69 5.71 -1.93
C CYS A 104 0.19 6.14 -0.75
N PHE A 105 0.03 7.38 -0.29
CA PHE A 105 0.63 7.81 0.97
C PHE A 105 -0.25 7.46 2.17
N GLU A 106 -1.56 7.56 2.00
CA GLU A 106 -2.55 7.20 2.99
C GLU A 106 -3.91 6.92 2.33
N ALA A 107 -4.71 6.03 2.93
CA ALA A 107 -6.09 5.78 2.51
C ALA A 107 -6.92 5.27 3.68
N ARG A 108 -8.08 5.90 3.93
CA ARG A 108 -9.00 5.52 5.00
C ARG A 108 -10.17 4.71 4.45
N VAL A 109 -10.41 3.56 5.05
CA VAL A 109 -11.49 2.64 4.66
C VAL A 109 -12.86 3.24 4.99
N SER A 110 -13.76 3.30 4.00
CA SER A 110 -15.15 3.76 4.18
C SER A 110 -16.13 2.63 4.47
N ALA A 111 -15.94 1.48 3.85
CA ALA A 111 -16.77 0.28 4.04
C ALA A 111 -15.92 -0.93 4.41
N THR A 112 -15.12 -1.43 3.50
CA THR A 112 -14.18 -2.54 3.68
C THR A 112 -13.02 -2.43 2.69
N LEU A 113 -11.83 -2.95 3.06
CA LEU A 113 -10.79 -3.35 2.11
C LEU A 113 -10.49 -4.82 2.32
N GLU A 114 -10.54 -5.59 1.25
CA GLU A 114 -10.23 -7.01 1.23
C GLU A 114 -8.92 -7.22 0.48
N LEU A 115 -7.93 -7.75 1.20
CA LEU A 115 -6.56 -7.84 0.72
C LEU A 115 -6.11 -9.30 0.68
N VAL A 116 -5.39 -9.64 -0.38
CA VAL A 116 -4.60 -10.86 -0.48
C VAL A 116 -3.14 -10.49 -0.34
N VAL A 117 -2.50 -10.99 0.71
CA VAL A 117 -1.08 -10.78 0.99
C VAL A 117 -0.33 -12.08 0.75
N ARG A 118 0.62 -12.07 -0.19
CA ARG A 118 1.63 -13.13 -0.31
C ARG A 118 2.84 -12.71 0.50
N ALA A 119 3.27 -13.58 1.42
CA ALA A 119 4.33 -13.27 2.36
C ALA A 119 5.52 -14.22 2.17
N TRP A 120 6.73 -13.66 2.25
CA TRP A 120 7.98 -14.41 2.22
C TRP A 120 8.79 -14.13 3.48
N GLU A 121 9.48 -15.12 4.00
CA GLU A 121 10.35 -15.00 5.17
C GLU A 121 11.60 -14.16 4.87
N ALA A 122 12.09 -14.21 3.62
CA ALA A 122 13.26 -13.47 3.20
C ALA A 122 13.01 -11.97 3.35
N ARG A 123 13.83 -11.31 4.19
CA ARG A 123 13.75 -9.86 4.42
C ARG A 123 14.38 -9.11 3.25
N VAL A 124 13.62 -8.22 2.66
CA VAL A 124 14.08 -7.31 1.60
C VAL A 124 14.16 -5.90 2.16
N GLU A 125 15.38 -5.37 2.21
CA GLU A 125 15.64 -3.99 2.61
C GLU A 125 15.56 -3.05 1.41
N ARG A 126 15.31 -1.77 1.70
CA ARG A 126 15.41 -0.69 0.70
C ARG A 126 16.63 0.15 0.98
N ARG A 127 17.20 0.71 -0.08
CA ARG A 127 18.29 1.67 -0.01
C ARG A 127 17.96 2.91 -0.83
N GLN A 128 18.44 4.06 -0.36
CA GLN A 128 18.33 5.30 -1.12
C GLN A 128 19.19 5.19 -2.39
N ASP A 129 18.55 5.37 -3.53
CA ASP A 129 19.21 5.45 -4.83
C ASP A 129 19.49 6.92 -5.17
N ALA A 130 20.79 7.26 -5.31
CA ALA A 130 21.21 8.64 -5.61
C ALA A 130 20.82 9.09 -7.03
N GLY A 131 20.60 8.17 -7.97
CA GLY A 131 20.21 8.47 -9.34
C GLY A 131 18.79 8.99 -9.43
N VAL A 132 17.84 8.27 -8.83
CA VAL A 132 16.42 8.64 -8.88
C VAL A 132 15.90 9.32 -7.62
N GLY A 133 16.63 9.25 -6.48
CA GLY A 133 16.25 9.90 -5.23
C GLY A 133 15.16 9.18 -4.42
N LEU A 134 14.90 7.90 -4.72
CA LEU A 134 13.92 7.06 -4.05
C LEU A 134 14.59 5.93 -3.27
N HIS A 135 13.85 5.33 -2.33
CA HIS A 135 14.25 4.11 -1.64
C HIS A 135 13.84 2.89 -2.47
N LEU A 136 14.81 2.30 -3.19
CA LEU A 136 14.59 1.14 -4.04
C LEU A 136 14.86 -0.15 -3.27
N MET A 137 14.22 -1.25 -3.68
CA MET A 137 14.54 -2.59 -3.14
C MET A 137 15.99 -2.94 -3.44
N ASP A 138 16.71 -3.37 -2.43
CA ASP A 138 18.06 -3.92 -2.58
C ASP A 138 17.94 -5.43 -2.83
N LEU A 139 18.16 -5.81 -4.05
CA LEU A 139 18.06 -7.21 -4.50
C LEU A 139 19.45 -7.85 -4.79
N GLY A 140 20.54 -7.17 -4.40
CA GLY A 140 21.92 -7.62 -4.62
C GLY A 140 22.58 -6.95 -5.80
#